data_3e137df86d80400da3fc5f7c51b1e0c9
#
_entry.id   3e137df86d80400da3fc5f7c51b1e0c9
#
_cell.length_a   1.000
_cell.length_b   1.000
_cell.length_c   1.000
_cell.angle_alpha   90.00
_cell.angle_beta   90.00
_cell.angle_gamma   90.00
#
_symmetry.space_group_name_H-M   'P 1'
#
loop_
_entity.id
_entity.type
_entity.pdbx_description
1 polymer ?
#
loop_
_entity_poly.entity_id
_entity_poly.type
_entity_poly.pdbx_seq_one_letter_code
_entity_poly.pdbx_strand_id
1 'polypeptide(L)'
;VKTVFWLVMFLVGLAGVVIPLTYLYTASKLPRLESEFDVESQLRHRIEGDRMSVMVGRMDQGGKDRASVAFTRPDFSRMPKDLVALYIRQMDCPTYFQTPREDGRAWAWRLFVGVTVGSSPPGDGACERRLAMRIAREIGVEGKLALSVAAHRLHAFFQKDQLIAYELSTLRFERGVIGVEDAARKLFGRDLGELQLSELAELQLALPPYGYYGDLKACKNAGLIRQNRDMLLQDLAGYALVSEERARNAIAQPVACLSVK
;
A
#
# COMPACT_ATOMS: atom_id res chain seq x y z
N VAL A 1 5.54 -1.30 50.21
CA VAL A 1 5.05 -2.34 49.29
C VAL A 1 3.54 -2.18 49.05
N LYS A 2 2.69 -2.06 50.09
CA LYS A 2 1.21 -1.89 49.92
C LYS A 2 0.83 -0.64 49.11
N THR A 3 1.47 0.49 49.40
CA THR A 3 1.16 1.77 48.69
C THR A 3 1.51 1.70 47.22
N VAL A 4 2.63 1.09 46.87
CA VAL A 4 3.04 0.88 45.45
C VAL A 4 2.05 -0.04 44.74
N PHE A 5 1.62 -1.10 45.39
CA PHE A 5 0.62 -2.02 44.84
C PHE A 5 -0.70 -1.30 44.52
N TRP A 6 -1.23 -0.51 45.44
CA TRP A 6 -2.47 0.27 45.22
C TRP A 6 -2.31 1.32 44.13
N LEU A 7 -1.17 1.96 44.04
CA LEU A 7 -0.88 2.92 42.97
C LEU A 7 -0.86 2.24 41.60
N VAL A 8 -0.20 1.08 41.50
CA VAL A 8 -0.20 0.29 40.25
C VAL A 8 -1.60 -0.15 39.86
N MET A 9 -2.38 -0.67 40.80
CA MET A 9 -3.77 -1.09 40.54
C MET A 9 -4.65 0.09 40.11
N PHE A 10 -4.48 1.28 40.72
CA PHE A 10 -5.17 2.49 40.32
C PHE A 10 -4.80 2.92 38.90
N LEU A 11 -3.51 2.90 38.55
CA LEU A 11 -3.03 3.24 37.19
C LEU A 11 -3.55 2.26 36.15
N VAL A 12 -3.57 0.96 36.46
CA VAL A 12 -4.13 -0.06 35.57
C VAL A 12 -5.63 0.13 35.38
N GLY A 13 -6.37 0.42 36.46
CA GLY A 13 -7.80 0.72 36.40
C GLY A 13 -8.10 1.99 35.59
N LEU A 14 -7.32 3.04 35.80
CA LEU A 14 -7.43 4.29 35.05
C LEU A 14 -7.14 4.06 33.55
N ALA A 15 -6.09 3.32 33.23
CA ALA A 15 -5.75 2.96 31.86
C ALA A 15 -6.89 2.15 31.20
N GLY A 16 -7.49 1.23 31.95
CA GLY A 16 -8.63 0.41 31.51
C GLY A 16 -9.87 1.22 31.14
N VAL A 17 -10.00 2.44 31.64
CA VAL A 17 -11.10 3.35 31.28
C VAL A 17 -10.70 4.36 30.23
N VAL A 18 -9.55 5.00 30.41
CA VAL A 18 -9.08 6.09 29.52
C VAL A 18 -8.83 5.57 28.09
N ILE A 19 -8.26 4.38 27.94
CA ILE A 19 -7.94 3.84 26.63
C ILE A 19 -9.19 3.57 25.77
N PRO A 20 -10.20 2.82 26.28
CA PRO A 20 -11.43 2.64 25.52
C PRO A 20 -12.15 3.94 25.21
N LEU A 21 -12.18 4.90 26.12
CA LEU A 21 -12.80 6.21 25.90
C LEU A 21 -12.06 7.00 24.80
N THR A 22 -10.74 7.00 24.85
CA THR A 22 -9.91 7.66 23.81
C THR A 22 -10.10 6.99 22.45
N TYR A 23 -10.16 5.65 22.42
CA TYR A 23 -10.47 4.90 21.21
C TYR A 23 -11.85 5.27 20.66
N LEU A 24 -12.90 5.23 21.48
CA LEU A 24 -14.27 5.54 21.06
C LEU A 24 -14.39 7.00 20.60
N TYR A 25 -13.78 7.94 21.31
CA TYR A 25 -13.74 9.34 20.91
C TYR A 25 -13.05 9.53 19.56
N THR A 26 -11.87 8.93 19.40
CA THR A 26 -11.15 8.99 18.12
C THR A 26 -11.95 8.34 17.01
N ALA A 27 -12.53 7.16 17.28
CA ALA A 27 -13.36 6.44 16.34
C ALA A 27 -14.60 7.22 15.89
N SER A 28 -15.19 8.05 16.77
CA SER A 28 -16.34 8.89 16.43
C SER A 28 -16.00 10.07 15.52
N LYS A 29 -14.72 10.44 15.43
CA LYS A 29 -14.22 11.51 14.55
C LYS A 29 -13.75 11.01 13.18
N LEU A 30 -13.60 9.70 13.03
CA LEU A 30 -13.20 9.12 11.76
C LEU A 30 -14.36 9.16 10.75
N PRO A 31 -14.05 9.18 9.44
CA PRO A 31 -15.04 8.92 8.42
C PRO A 31 -15.70 7.56 8.67
N ARG A 32 -16.88 7.36 8.13
CA ARG A 32 -17.56 6.06 8.25
C ARG A 32 -16.68 4.95 7.67
N LEU A 33 -16.32 3.99 8.51
CA LEU A 33 -15.51 2.81 8.19
C LEU A 33 -16.19 1.60 8.82
N GLU A 34 -17.48 1.44 8.53
CA GLU A 34 -18.32 0.40 9.13
C GLU A 34 -18.51 -0.78 8.17
N SER A 35 -18.22 -0.55 6.89
CA SER A 35 -18.33 -1.54 5.84
C SER A 35 -17.28 -1.35 4.76
N GLU A 36 -17.06 -2.40 3.97
CA GLU A 36 -16.22 -2.34 2.77
C GLU A 36 -16.71 -1.27 1.78
N PHE A 37 -18.03 -1.12 1.65
CA PHE A 37 -18.66 -0.10 0.80
C PHE A 37 -18.31 1.33 1.22
N ASP A 38 -18.26 1.61 2.53
CA ASP A 38 -17.89 2.93 3.03
C ASP A 38 -16.46 3.29 2.63
N VAL A 39 -15.53 2.34 2.80
CA VAL A 39 -14.12 2.52 2.42
C VAL A 39 -13.97 2.75 0.92
N GLU A 40 -14.66 1.96 0.11
CA GLU A 40 -14.69 2.08 -1.34
C GLU A 40 -15.22 3.44 -1.80
N SER A 41 -16.30 3.89 -1.20
CA SER A 41 -16.90 5.20 -1.46
C SER A 41 -15.94 6.34 -1.13
N GLN A 42 -15.25 6.29 0.01
CA GLN A 42 -14.27 7.27 0.43
C GLN A 42 -13.05 7.30 -0.53
N LEU A 43 -12.51 6.14 -0.87
CA LEU A 43 -11.40 6.02 -1.82
C LEU A 43 -11.78 6.56 -3.19
N ARG A 44 -12.96 6.19 -3.70
CA ARG A 44 -13.47 6.67 -4.98
C ARG A 44 -13.55 8.19 -5.00
N HIS A 45 -14.23 8.77 -4.01
CA HIS A 45 -14.41 10.22 -3.93
C HIS A 45 -13.06 10.95 -3.92
N ARG A 46 -12.09 10.45 -3.16
CA ARG A 46 -10.76 11.09 -3.05
C ARG A 46 -9.95 10.92 -4.33
N ILE A 47 -9.90 9.73 -4.90
CA ILE A 47 -9.16 9.46 -6.14
C ILE A 47 -9.74 10.26 -7.31
N GLU A 48 -11.06 10.31 -7.44
CA GLU A 48 -11.72 11.11 -8.46
C GLU A 48 -11.50 12.61 -8.25
N GLY A 49 -11.52 13.08 -6.99
CA GLY A 49 -11.19 14.47 -6.65
C GLY A 49 -9.74 14.84 -7.00
N ASP A 50 -8.79 13.98 -6.68
CA ASP A 50 -7.38 14.19 -7.01
C ASP A 50 -7.14 14.16 -8.53
N ARG A 51 -7.80 13.25 -9.25
CA ARG A 51 -7.77 13.19 -10.72
C ARG A 51 -8.33 14.46 -11.35
N MET A 52 -9.43 14.98 -10.80
CA MET A 52 -10.04 16.24 -11.27
C MET A 52 -9.09 17.41 -11.07
N SER A 53 -8.43 17.51 -9.91
CA SER A 53 -7.48 18.61 -9.63
C SER A 53 -6.27 18.57 -10.56
N VAL A 54 -5.75 17.39 -10.88
CA VAL A 54 -4.66 17.20 -11.86
C VAL A 54 -5.11 17.57 -13.27
N MET A 55 -6.34 17.24 -13.67
CA MET A 55 -6.91 17.65 -14.97
C MET A 55 -7.02 19.18 -15.09
N VAL A 56 -7.57 19.84 -14.07
CA VAL A 56 -7.71 21.31 -14.09
C VAL A 56 -6.35 21.98 -14.23
N GLY A 57 -5.36 21.54 -13.42
CA GLY A 57 -3.99 22.10 -13.53
C GLY A 57 -3.32 21.86 -14.88
N ARG A 58 -3.73 20.83 -15.64
CA ARG A 58 -3.20 20.56 -16.99
C ARG A 58 -3.96 21.27 -18.10
N MET A 59 -5.25 21.53 -17.93
CA MET A 59 -6.01 22.36 -18.87
C MET A 59 -5.41 23.75 -18.99
N ASP A 60 -4.94 24.31 -17.88
CA ASP A 60 -4.21 25.59 -17.86
C ASP A 60 -2.88 25.54 -18.65
N GLN A 61 -2.33 24.34 -18.88
CA GLN A 61 -1.10 24.11 -19.65
C GLN A 61 -1.35 23.62 -21.08
N GLY A 62 -2.60 23.59 -21.56
CA GLY A 62 -2.96 23.20 -22.93
C GLY A 62 -2.88 21.70 -23.22
N GLY A 63 -2.84 20.85 -22.21
CA GLY A 63 -2.72 19.39 -22.36
C GLY A 63 -4.05 18.72 -22.75
N LYS A 64 -4.05 17.98 -23.87
CA LYS A 64 -5.15 17.06 -24.25
C LYS A 64 -4.94 15.70 -23.54
N ASP A 65 -5.41 15.56 -22.32
CA ASP A 65 -5.36 14.26 -21.64
C ASP A 65 -6.69 13.50 -21.80
N ARG A 66 -6.57 12.20 -22.11
CA ARG A 66 -7.70 11.28 -22.11
C ARG A 66 -8.25 11.14 -20.68
N ALA A 67 -9.55 11.15 -20.55
CA ALA A 67 -10.23 10.88 -19.27
C ALA A 67 -9.65 9.62 -18.60
N SER A 68 -9.24 9.74 -17.34
CA SER A 68 -8.82 8.57 -16.57
C SER A 68 -10.02 7.66 -16.31
N VAL A 69 -9.76 6.36 -16.29
CA VAL A 69 -10.78 5.37 -15.96
C VAL A 69 -11.28 5.61 -14.53
N ALA A 70 -12.59 5.51 -14.31
CA ALA A 70 -13.17 5.62 -12.97
C ALA A 70 -12.56 4.56 -12.04
N PHE A 71 -12.38 4.91 -10.76
CA PHE A 71 -11.92 3.94 -9.77
C PHE A 71 -12.93 2.79 -9.69
N THR A 72 -12.46 1.60 -9.96
CA THR A 72 -13.24 0.37 -9.84
C THR A 72 -12.78 -0.41 -8.60
N ARG A 73 -13.69 -1.19 -8.02
CA ARG A 73 -13.36 -2.08 -6.91
C ARG A 73 -12.22 -3.01 -7.32
N PRO A 74 -11.12 -3.04 -6.57
CA PRO A 74 -10.01 -3.92 -6.89
C PRO A 74 -10.38 -5.38 -6.68
N ASP A 75 -10.02 -6.22 -7.65
CA ASP A 75 -10.21 -7.66 -7.59
C ASP A 75 -8.85 -8.35 -7.48
N PHE A 76 -8.54 -8.87 -6.30
CA PHE A 76 -7.28 -9.56 -6.04
C PHE A 76 -7.06 -10.75 -7.00
N SER A 77 -8.13 -11.44 -7.40
CA SER A 77 -8.02 -12.60 -8.29
C SER A 77 -7.45 -12.26 -9.67
N ARG A 78 -7.57 -10.99 -10.08
CA ARG A 78 -7.03 -10.47 -11.35
C ARG A 78 -5.61 -9.92 -11.23
N MET A 79 -5.10 -9.79 -10.01
CA MET A 79 -3.76 -9.26 -9.82
C MET A 79 -2.70 -10.30 -10.13
N PRO A 80 -1.69 -9.96 -10.95
CA PRO A 80 -0.58 -10.88 -11.20
C PRO A 80 0.11 -11.26 -9.89
N LYS A 81 0.25 -12.56 -9.63
CA LYS A 81 0.92 -13.07 -8.42
C LYS A 81 2.35 -12.55 -8.29
N ASP A 82 3.01 -12.35 -9.41
CA ASP A 82 4.37 -11.81 -9.46
C ASP A 82 4.42 -10.35 -8.99
N LEU A 83 3.43 -9.53 -9.36
CA LEU A 83 3.33 -8.15 -8.86
C LEU A 83 3.12 -8.13 -7.34
N VAL A 84 2.26 -9.00 -6.84
CA VAL A 84 2.01 -9.13 -5.40
C VAL A 84 3.30 -9.55 -4.68
N ALA A 85 4.05 -10.51 -5.22
CA ALA A 85 5.33 -10.96 -4.67
C ALA A 85 6.37 -9.82 -4.64
N LEU A 86 6.50 -9.07 -5.75
CA LEU A 86 7.34 -7.89 -5.85
C LEU A 86 7.00 -6.84 -4.79
N TYR A 87 5.72 -6.53 -4.66
CA TYR A 87 5.24 -5.54 -3.72
C TYR A 87 5.47 -5.95 -2.25
N ILE A 88 5.17 -7.20 -1.90
CA ILE A 88 5.42 -7.77 -0.58
C ILE A 88 6.91 -7.72 -0.24
N ARG A 89 7.78 -8.04 -1.20
CA ARG A 89 9.22 -7.96 -1.02
C ARG A 89 9.69 -6.54 -0.78
N GLN A 90 9.22 -5.58 -1.57
CA GLN A 90 9.54 -4.16 -1.38
C GLN A 90 9.11 -3.63 -0.01
N MET A 91 8.01 -4.14 0.51
CA MET A 91 7.53 -3.80 1.86
C MET A 91 8.35 -4.45 2.98
N ASP A 92 9.32 -5.29 2.66
CA ASP A 92 10.05 -6.12 3.61
C ASP A 92 9.12 -7.04 4.42
N CYS A 93 8.21 -7.71 3.70
CA CYS A 93 7.17 -8.56 4.26
C CYS A 93 7.09 -9.93 3.57
N PRO A 94 8.20 -10.67 3.36
CA PRO A 94 8.22 -11.88 2.53
C PRO A 94 7.29 -12.99 3.05
N THR A 95 6.98 -12.99 4.34
CA THR A 95 6.08 -13.96 4.99
C THR A 95 4.64 -13.48 5.13
N TYR A 96 4.23 -12.42 4.44
CA TYR A 96 2.92 -11.79 4.61
C TYR A 96 1.75 -12.77 4.60
N PHE A 97 1.67 -13.66 3.63
CA PHE A 97 0.60 -14.65 3.54
C PHE A 97 0.79 -15.87 4.44
N GLN A 98 2.02 -16.12 4.90
CA GLN A 98 2.35 -17.26 5.76
C GLN A 98 2.06 -16.97 7.24
N THR A 99 2.18 -15.70 7.65
CA THR A 99 1.89 -15.30 9.03
C THR A 99 0.38 -15.37 9.31
N PRO A 100 -0.04 -15.88 10.46
CA PRO A 100 -1.44 -15.84 10.82
C PRO A 100 -1.93 -14.39 10.93
N ARG A 101 -3.21 -14.22 10.76
CA ARG A 101 -3.84 -12.92 10.97
C ARG A 101 -3.80 -12.56 12.47
N GLU A 102 -3.42 -11.32 12.76
CA GLU A 102 -3.38 -10.86 14.15
C GLU A 102 -4.80 -10.77 14.73
N ASP A 103 -5.01 -11.29 15.94
CA ASP A 103 -6.30 -11.14 16.59
C ASP A 103 -6.54 -9.68 17.04
N GLY A 104 -7.82 -9.30 17.20
CA GLY A 104 -8.17 -7.94 17.56
C GLY A 104 -7.66 -7.51 18.94
N ARG A 105 -7.41 -8.45 19.88
CA ARG A 105 -6.88 -8.16 21.22
C ARG A 105 -5.39 -7.83 21.14
N ALA A 106 -4.64 -8.63 20.39
CA ALA A 106 -3.22 -8.37 20.15
C ALA A 106 -3.04 -7.03 19.44
N TRP A 107 -3.89 -6.72 18.48
CA TRP A 107 -3.91 -5.41 17.82
C TRP A 107 -4.17 -4.26 18.79
N ALA A 108 -5.21 -4.36 19.63
CA ALA A 108 -5.55 -3.33 20.61
C ALA A 108 -4.41 -3.10 21.62
N TRP A 109 -3.76 -4.18 22.08
CA TRP A 109 -2.60 -4.09 22.95
C TRP A 109 -1.42 -3.36 22.28
N ARG A 110 -1.11 -3.69 21.03
CA ARG A 110 -0.02 -3.03 20.29
C ARG A 110 -0.34 -1.57 19.97
N LEU A 111 -1.60 -1.26 19.72
CA LEU A 111 -2.06 0.13 19.57
C LEU A 111 -1.78 0.91 20.85
N PHE A 112 -2.13 0.35 22.00
CA PHE A 112 -1.85 0.96 23.29
C PHE A 112 -0.34 1.18 23.51
N VAL A 113 0.47 0.16 23.31
CA VAL A 113 1.94 0.26 23.45
C VAL A 113 2.51 1.27 22.45
N GLY A 114 2.06 1.26 21.22
CA GLY A 114 2.51 2.20 20.17
C GLY A 114 2.22 3.66 20.51
N VAL A 115 1.06 3.92 21.13
CA VAL A 115 0.68 5.28 21.56
C VAL A 115 1.47 5.70 22.80
N THR A 116 1.69 4.81 23.77
CA THR A 116 2.33 5.14 25.06
C THR A 116 3.86 5.16 24.96
N VAL A 117 4.45 4.27 24.20
CA VAL A 117 5.92 4.11 24.08
C VAL A 117 6.48 4.77 22.81
N GLY A 118 5.61 5.21 21.90
CA GLY A 118 6.01 5.88 20.65
C GLY A 118 6.53 4.95 19.56
N SER A 119 6.62 3.64 19.82
CA SER A 119 7.03 2.64 18.84
C SER A 119 6.10 1.43 18.91
N SER A 120 5.59 1.00 17.77
CA SER A 120 4.86 -0.27 17.71
C SER A 120 5.88 -1.41 17.77
N PRO A 121 5.75 -2.34 18.71
CA PRO A 121 6.66 -3.49 18.76
C PRO A 121 6.59 -4.29 17.45
N PRO A 122 7.72 -4.78 16.96
CA PRO A 122 7.74 -5.68 15.82
C PRO A 122 6.94 -6.94 16.16
N GLY A 123 6.33 -7.55 15.17
CA GLY A 123 5.60 -8.80 15.38
C GLY A 123 4.76 -9.17 14.16
N ASP A 124 4.21 -10.35 14.22
CA ASP A 124 3.27 -10.87 13.24
C ASP A 124 2.17 -9.85 13.00
N GLY A 125 1.75 -9.63 11.78
CA GLY A 125 0.77 -8.60 11.45
C GLY A 125 1.29 -7.16 11.30
N ALA A 126 2.59 -6.87 11.54
CA ALA A 126 3.15 -5.53 11.33
C ALA A 126 2.97 -5.05 9.88
N CYS A 127 3.07 -5.96 8.94
CA CYS A 127 2.87 -5.71 7.51
C CYS A 127 1.42 -5.38 7.18
N GLU A 128 0.50 -6.16 7.72
CA GLU A 128 -0.93 -5.96 7.56
C GLU A 128 -1.37 -4.60 8.14
N ARG A 129 -0.87 -4.24 9.34
CA ARG A 129 -1.10 -2.91 9.92
C ARG A 129 -0.55 -1.78 9.06
N ARG A 130 0.65 -1.94 8.49
CA ARG A 130 1.23 -0.92 7.57
C ARG A 130 0.35 -0.70 6.36
N LEU A 131 -0.15 -1.77 5.74
CA LEU A 131 -1.09 -1.68 4.62
C LEU A 131 -2.39 -0.98 5.02
N ALA A 132 -3.01 -1.42 6.10
CA ALA A 132 -4.24 -0.80 6.59
C ALA A 132 -4.05 0.69 6.93
N MET A 133 -2.90 1.08 7.51
CA MET A 133 -2.59 2.50 7.75
C MET A 133 -2.36 3.30 6.47
N ARG A 134 -1.81 2.68 5.41
CA ARG A 134 -1.67 3.35 4.10
C ARG A 134 -3.03 3.60 3.48
N ILE A 135 -3.90 2.59 3.44
CA ILE A 135 -5.28 2.74 2.97
C ILE A 135 -6.01 3.83 3.79
N ALA A 136 -5.83 3.83 5.12
CA ALA A 136 -6.41 4.87 5.97
C ALA A 136 -5.94 6.28 5.59
N ARG A 137 -4.67 6.46 5.22
CA ARG A 137 -4.18 7.76 4.70
C ARG A 137 -4.80 8.12 3.36
N GLU A 138 -4.95 7.15 2.47
CA GLU A 138 -5.59 7.38 1.17
C GLU A 138 -7.04 7.84 1.30
N ILE A 139 -7.77 7.42 2.33
CA ILE A 139 -9.10 7.94 2.63
C ILE A 139 -9.09 9.25 3.46
N GLY A 140 -7.91 9.83 3.71
CA GLY A 140 -7.77 11.14 4.35
C GLY A 140 -7.69 11.14 5.86
N VAL A 141 -7.43 10.01 6.49
CA VAL A 141 -7.20 9.96 7.95
C VAL A 141 -5.80 10.49 8.26
N GLU A 142 -5.73 11.43 9.19
CA GLU A 142 -4.48 12.06 9.63
C GLU A 142 -4.24 11.84 11.14
N GLY A 143 -2.96 11.85 11.52
CA GLY A 143 -2.55 11.67 12.91
C GLY A 143 -2.38 10.21 13.32
N LYS A 144 -1.35 9.95 14.13
CA LYS A 144 -0.91 8.58 14.50
C LYS A 144 -2.03 7.75 15.13
N LEU A 145 -2.74 8.33 16.10
CA LEU A 145 -3.81 7.62 16.81
C LEU A 145 -4.99 7.32 15.88
N ALA A 146 -5.43 8.31 15.11
CA ALA A 146 -6.53 8.17 14.16
C ALA A 146 -6.22 7.11 13.09
N LEU A 147 -5.01 7.14 12.52
CA LEU A 147 -4.53 6.13 11.58
C LEU A 147 -4.53 4.72 12.20
N SER A 148 -4.10 4.59 13.45
CA SER A 148 -4.09 3.30 14.12
C SER A 148 -5.50 2.77 14.40
N VAL A 149 -6.43 3.64 14.80
CA VAL A 149 -7.84 3.27 15.00
C VAL A 149 -8.52 2.92 13.67
N ALA A 150 -8.28 3.70 12.62
CA ALA A 150 -8.79 3.42 11.28
C ALA A 150 -8.23 2.10 10.74
N ALA A 151 -6.92 1.86 10.88
CA ALA A 151 -6.29 0.62 10.46
C ALA A 151 -6.87 -0.61 11.20
N HIS A 152 -7.17 -0.48 12.49
CA HIS A 152 -7.83 -1.53 13.25
C HIS A 152 -9.23 -1.85 12.70
N ARG A 153 -10.00 -0.81 12.34
CA ARG A 153 -11.32 -0.99 11.69
C ARG A 153 -11.19 -1.65 10.32
N LEU A 154 -10.27 -1.16 9.48
CA LEU A 154 -10.01 -1.77 8.17
C LEU A 154 -9.62 -3.24 8.29
N HIS A 155 -8.78 -3.56 9.26
CA HIS A 155 -8.42 -4.95 9.55
C HIS A 155 -9.63 -5.82 9.94
N ALA A 156 -10.67 -5.28 10.55
CA ALA A 156 -11.87 -6.03 10.88
C ALA A 156 -12.67 -6.47 9.65
N PHE A 157 -12.64 -5.68 8.58
CA PHE A 157 -13.43 -5.92 7.36
C PHE A 157 -12.64 -6.61 6.25
N PHE A 158 -11.39 -6.15 6.01
CA PHE A 158 -10.61 -6.62 4.88
C PHE A 158 -9.75 -7.83 5.22
N GLN A 159 -9.75 -8.80 4.34
CA GLN A 159 -8.77 -9.88 4.34
C GLN A 159 -7.42 -9.38 3.81
N LYS A 160 -6.36 -10.17 3.99
CA LYS A 160 -5.00 -9.80 3.58
C LYS A 160 -4.87 -9.52 2.08
N ASP A 161 -5.50 -10.34 1.27
CA ASP A 161 -5.55 -10.20 -0.19
C ASP A 161 -6.29 -8.93 -0.61
N GLN A 162 -7.40 -8.61 0.04
CA GLN A 162 -8.14 -7.37 -0.20
C GLN A 162 -7.29 -6.14 0.16
N LEU A 163 -6.60 -6.14 1.31
CA LEU A 163 -5.72 -5.04 1.70
C LEU A 163 -4.64 -4.76 0.65
N ILE A 164 -4.00 -5.81 0.11
CA ILE A 164 -3.03 -5.66 -0.98
C ILE A 164 -3.69 -5.13 -2.25
N ALA A 165 -4.86 -5.64 -2.61
CA ALA A 165 -5.57 -5.21 -3.80
C ALA A 165 -5.94 -3.71 -3.73
N TYR A 166 -6.46 -3.26 -2.60
CA TYR A 166 -6.76 -1.84 -2.37
C TYR A 166 -5.50 -0.98 -2.39
N GLU A 167 -4.44 -1.40 -1.73
CA GLU A 167 -3.17 -0.67 -1.74
C GLU A 167 -2.62 -0.52 -3.16
N LEU A 168 -2.50 -1.61 -3.92
CA LEU A 168 -2.01 -1.57 -5.30
C LEU A 168 -2.88 -0.70 -6.22
N SER A 169 -4.19 -0.64 -5.96
CA SER A 169 -5.13 0.17 -6.73
C SER A 169 -5.09 1.66 -6.38
N THR A 170 -4.51 2.01 -5.24
CA THR A 170 -4.41 3.40 -4.76
C THR A 170 -3.00 3.98 -4.86
N LEU A 171 -2.01 3.15 -5.24
CA LEU A 171 -0.62 3.60 -5.38
C LEU A 171 -0.51 4.79 -6.34
N ARG A 172 0.24 5.79 -5.91
CA ARG A 172 0.44 7.02 -6.69
C ARG A 172 1.73 6.93 -7.47
N PHE A 173 1.58 6.95 -8.77
CA PHE A 173 2.68 7.07 -9.73
C PHE A 173 2.83 8.53 -10.15
N GLU A 174 3.92 8.85 -10.81
CA GLU A 174 4.12 10.18 -11.33
C GLU A 174 3.04 10.60 -12.35
N ARG A 175 2.93 11.92 -12.56
CA ARG A 175 1.97 12.53 -13.51
C ARG A 175 0.49 12.21 -13.19
N GLY A 176 0.16 12.00 -11.92
CA GLY A 176 -1.23 11.80 -11.49
C GLY A 176 -1.84 10.47 -11.90
N VAL A 177 -1.00 9.48 -12.20
CA VAL A 177 -1.46 8.11 -12.42
C VAL A 177 -1.71 7.46 -11.07
N ILE A 178 -2.88 6.87 -10.90
CA ILE A 178 -3.28 6.21 -9.65
C ILE A 178 -3.69 4.78 -9.94
N GLY A 179 -3.04 3.85 -9.23
CA GLY A 179 -3.26 2.42 -9.34
C GLY A 179 -2.37 1.74 -10.39
N VAL A 180 -2.04 0.49 -10.12
CA VAL A 180 -1.15 -0.31 -10.96
C VAL A 180 -1.74 -0.62 -12.34
N GLU A 181 -3.06 -0.72 -12.47
CA GLU A 181 -3.72 -0.96 -13.76
C GLU A 181 -3.57 0.24 -14.71
N ASP A 182 -3.85 1.45 -14.19
CA ASP A 182 -3.66 2.67 -14.98
C ASP A 182 -2.18 2.90 -15.31
N ALA A 183 -1.28 2.56 -14.39
CA ALA A 183 0.14 2.63 -14.62
C ALA A 183 0.60 1.66 -15.71
N ALA A 184 0.12 0.41 -15.70
CA ALA A 184 0.41 -0.58 -16.74
C ALA A 184 -0.01 -0.06 -18.12
N ARG A 185 -1.24 0.45 -18.27
CA ARG A 185 -1.73 1.00 -19.53
C ARG A 185 -0.95 2.23 -19.99
N LYS A 186 -0.62 3.14 -19.06
CA LYS A 186 0.13 4.36 -19.41
C LYS A 186 1.59 4.13 -19.72
N LEU A 187 2.24 3.26 -18.97
CA LEU A 187 3.68 3.00 -19.11
C LEU A 187 3.99 1.98 -20.20
N PHE A 188 3.18 0.91 -20.31
CA PHE A 188 3.44 -0.22 -21.21
C PHE A 188 2.43 -0.32 -22.37
N GLY A 189 1.32 0.43 -22.34
CA GLY A 189 0.27 0.36 -23.36
C GLY A 189 -0.53 -0.94 -23.35
N ARG A 190 -0.44 -1.72 -22.29
CA ARG A 190 -1.07 -3.04 -22.12
C ARG A 190 -1.78 -3.16 -20.79
N ASP A 191 -2.70 -4.12 -20.69
CA ASP A 191 -3.34 -4.43 -19.43
C ASP A 191 -2.36 -5.10 -18.46
N LEU A 192 -2.59 -4.90 -17.16
CA LEU A 192 -1.70 -5.38 -16.09
C LEU A 192 -1.43 -6.88 -16.16
N GLY A 193 -2.45 -7.68 -16.50
CA GLY A 193 -2.35 -9.14 -16.62
C GLY A 193 -1.51 -9.63 -17.81
N GLU A 194 -1.21 -8.75 -18.76
CA GLU A 194 -0.39 -9.06 -19.96
C GLU A 194 1.10 -8.76 -19.76
N LEU A 195 1.44 -8.09 -18.63
CA LEU A 195 2.82 -7.73 -18.35
C LEU A 195 3.64 -8.96 -17.92
N GLN A 196 4.84 -9.05 -18.44
CA GLN A 196 5.82 -10.07 -18.04
C GLN A 196 6.47 -9.72 -16.70
N LEU A 197 7.11 -10.68 -16.04
CA LEU A 197 7.77 -10.49 -14.76
C LEU A 197 8.81 -9.35 -14.78
N SER A 198 9.57 -9.21 -15.87
CA SER A 198 10.51 -8.09 -16.06
C SER A 198 9.81 -6.73 -16.07
N GLU A 199 8.66 -6.62 -16.74
CA GLU A 199 7.89 -5.40 -16.86
C GLU A 199 7.14 -5.08 -15.56
N LEU A 200 6.65 -6.08 -14.84
CA LEU A 200 6.08 -5.92 -13.51
C LEU A 200 7.13 -5.40 -12.50
N ALA A 201 8.37 -5.88 -12.60
CA ALA A 201 9.48 -5.36 -11.80
C ALA A 201 9.80 -3.90 -12.16
N GLU A 202 9.78 -3.53 -13.44
CA GLU A 202 9.94 -2.14 -13.88
C GLU A 202 8.78 -1.24 -13.41
N LEU A 203 7.55 -1.75 -13.48
CA LEU A 203 6.37 -1.06 -12.93
C LEU A 203 6.53 -0.79 -11.42
N GLN A 204 7.05 -1.78 -10.68
CA GLN A 204 7.30 -1.64 -9.26
C GLN A 204 8.35 -0.56 -8.94
N LEU A 205 9.38 -0.45 -9.78
CA LEU A 205 10.41 0.59 -9.66
C LEU A 205 9.91 2.00 -10.01
N ALA A 206 8.79 2.11 -10.69
CA ALA A 206 8.15 3.41 -10.94
C ALA A 206 7.43 3.99 -9.72
N LEU A 207 7.34 3.23 -8.61
CA LEU A 207 6.75 3.68 -7.36
C LEU A 207 7.71 4.54 -6.52
N PRO A 208 7.22 5.54 -5.80
CA PRO A 208 8.01 6.18 -4.76
C PRO A 208 8.42 5.16 -3.67
N PRO A 209 9.61 5.26 -3.06
CA PRO A 209 10.57 6.36 -3.11
C PRO A 209 11.58 6.25 -4.26
N TYR A 210 11.48 5.22 -5.09
CA TYR A 210 12.40 5.03 -6.21
C TYR A 210 12.19 6.04 -7.34
N GLY A 211 11.22 6.92 -7.26
CA GLY A 211 10.77 7.98 -8.17
C GLY A 211 11.77 8.64 -9.13
N TYR A 212 12.93 8.01 -9.30
CA TYR A 212 13.93 8.34 -10.33
C TYR A 212 13.43 8.08 -11.76
N TYR A 213 12.20 7.57 -11.87
CA TYR A 213 11.66 7.02 -13.10
C TYR A 213 10.54 7.86 -13.71
N GLY A 214 10.45 9.12 -13.31
CA GLY A 214 9.47 10.06 -13.84
C GLY A 214 9.44 10.13 -15.37
N ASP A 215 10.42 9.52 -16.00
CA ASP A 215 10.54 9.39 -17.43
C ASP A 215 10.91 7.96 -17.85
N LEU A 216 10.16 6.94 -17.36
CA LEU A 216 10.25 5.58 -17.91
C LEU A 216 10.16 5.59 -19.44
N LYS A 217 9.37 6.53 -20.01
CA LYS A 217 9.30 6.74 -21.46
C LYS A 217 10.59 7.26 -22.10
N ALA A 218 11.42 8.00 -21.38
CA ALA A 218 12.57 8.65 -21.97
C ALA A 218 13.82 7.80 -22.06
N CYS A 219 13.84 6.61 -21.45
CA CYS A 219 15.00 5.70 -21.40
C CYS A 219 16.32 6.35 -20.95
N LYS A 220 16.27 7.55 -20.42
CA LYS A 220 17.45 8.31 -20.01
C LYS A 220 18.27 7.57 -18.96
N ASN A 221 17.60 6.69 -18.18
CA ASN A 221 18.18 5.93 -17.08
C ASN A 221 18.07 4.41 -17.27
N ALA A 222 18.02 3.93 -18.52
CA ALA A 222 17.84 2.50 -18.84
C ALA A 222 18.83 1.59 -18.11
N GLY A 223 20.08 2.01 -17.95
CA GLY A 223 21.10 1.27 -17.22
C GLY A 223 20.76 1.13 -15.73
N LEU A 224 20.32 2.20 -15.09
CA LEU A 224 19.92 2.19 -13.67
C LEU A 224 18.63 1.41 -13.44
N ILE A 225 17.66 1.52 -14.36
CA ILE A 225 16.42 0.73 -14.33
C ILE A 225 16.78 -0.74 -14.42
N ARG A 226 17.62 -1.13 -15.38
CA ARG A 226 18.09 -2.51 -15.53
C ARG A 226 18.74 -3.01 -14.25
N GLN A 227 19.70 -2.28 -13.70
CA GLN A 227 20.40 -2.68 -12.50
C GLN A 227 19.46 -2.93 -11.33
N ASN A 228 18.54 -1.99 -11.04
CA ASN A 228 17.61 -2.12 -9.91
C ASN A 228 16.56 -3.20 -10.17
N ARG A 229 16.08 -3.36 -11.40
CA ARG A 229 15.19 -4.45 -11.79
C ARG A 229 15.84 -5.81 -11.55
N ASP A 230 17.05 -5.96 -12.03
CA ASP A 230 17.78 -7.22 -11.95
C ASP A 230 18.10 -7.58 -10.48
N MET A 231 18.46 -6.60 -9.64
CA MET A 231 18.59 -6.78 -8.18
C MET A 231 17.26 -7.23 -7.55
N LEU A 232 16.16 -6.58 -7.87
CA LEU A 232 14.83 -6.93 -7.33
C LEU A 232 14.43 -8.36 -7.74
N LEU A 233 14.70 -8.76 -8.99
CA LEU A 233 14.41 -10.10 -9.48
C LEU A 233 15.30 -11.17 -8.81
N GLN A 234 16.57 -10.88 -8.56
CA GLN A 234 17.48 -11.75 -7.79
C GLN A 234 16.99 -11.91 -6.35
N ASP A 235 16.57 -10.83 -5.71
CA ASP A 235 16.00 -10.86 -4.37
C ASP A 235 14.75 -11.76 -4.31
N LEU A 236 13.83 -11.65 -5.28
CA LEU A 236 12.64 -12.49 -5.33
C LEU A 236 13.00 -13.98 -5.42
N ALA A 237 14.01 -14.34 -6.20
CA ALA A 237 14.50 -15.71 -6.29
C ALA A 237 15.14 -16.16 -4.98
N GLY A 238 15.95 -15.29 -4.34
CA GLY A 238 16.57 -15.55 -3.03
C GLY A 238 15.56 -15.83 -1.91
N TYR A 239 14.39 -15.22 -1.96
CA TYR A 239 13.29 -15.48 -1.02
C TYR A 239 12.31 -16.58 -1.49
N ALA A 240 12.64 -17.30 -2.58
CA ALA A 240 11.79 -18.31 -3.20
C ALA A 240 10.36 -17.83 -3.55
N LEU A 241 10.19 -16.53 -3.78
CA LEU A 241 8.92 -15.93 -4.23
C LEU A 241 8.68 -16.17 -5.73
N VAL A 242 9.74 -16.33 -6.49
CA VAL A 242 9.74 -16.83 -7.87
C VAL A 242 10.86 -17.85 -8.05
N SER A 243 10.76 -18.74 -9.06
CA SER A 243 11.85 -19.67 -9.33
C SER A 243 13.07 -18.94 -9.91
N GLU A 244 14.28 -19.46 -9.62
CA GLU A 244 15.52 -18.91 -10.17
C GLU A 244 15.53 -18.86 -11.70
N GLU A 245 14.95 -19.88 -12.35
CA GLU A 245 14.84 -19.92 -13.81
C GLU A 245 13.99 -18.78 -14.34
N ARG A 246 12.82 -18.52 -13.72
CA ARG A 246 11.95 -17.39 -14.09
C ARG A 246 12.63 -16.04 -13.87
N ALA A 247 13.34 -15.89 -12.76
CA ALA A 247 14.11 -14.67 -12.48
C ALA A 247 15.22 -14.45 -13.52
N ARG A 248 16.01 -15.49 -13.84
CA ARG A 248 17.05 -15.42 -14.89
C ARG A 248 16.46 -15.05 -16.25
N ASN A 249 15.33 -15.65 -16.63
CA ASN A 249 14.67 -15.36 -17.89
C ASN A 249 14.16 -13.92 -17.95
N ALA A 250 13.66 -13.38 -16.83
CA ALA A 250 13.22 -11.99 -16.73
C ALA A 250 14.40 -11.00 -16.78
N ILE A 251 15.54 -11.31 -16.14
CA ILE A 251 16.77 -10.52 -16.17
C ILE A 251 17.34 -10.44 -17.59
N ALA A 252 17.25 -11.52 -18.38
CA ALA A 252 17.73 -11.57 -19.76
C ALA A 252 16.90 -10.67 -20.70
N GLN A 253 15.68 -10.26 -20.33
CA GLN A 253 14.85 -9.39 -21.15
C GLN A 253 15.43 -7.96 -21.20
N PRO A 254 15.31 -7.28 -22.34
CA PRO A 254 15.65 -5.86 -22.41
C PRO A 254 14.72 -5.05 -21.49
N VAL A 255 15.19 -3.89 -21.03
CA VAL A 255 14.31 -2.95 -20.33
C VAL A 255 13.23 -2.49 -21.32
N ALA A 256 11.97 -2.52 -20.88
CA ALA A 256 10.83 -2.08 -21.68
C ALA A 256 10.80 -0.55 -21.80
N CYS A 257 11.93 0.04 -22.12
CA CYS A 257 12.01 1.42 -22.50
C CYS A 257 11.11 1.63 -23.72
N LEU A 258 9.88 2.08 -23.49
CA LEU A 258 8.99 2.37 -24.60
C LEU A 258 9.60 3.48 -25.44
N SER A 259 10.14 3.09 -26.57
CA SER A 259 10.39 4.03 -27.66
C SER A 259 9.02 4.62 -28.03
N VAL A 260 8.73 5.79 -27.49
CA VAL A 260 7.60 6.59 -27.97
C VAL A 260 7.93 6.93 -29.41
N LYS A 261 7.34 6.17 -30.36
CA LYS A 261 7.26 6.58 -31.75
C LYS A 261 6.31 7.76 -31.90
#